data_b3ccca4e3446bed8c843f4591294f037
#
_entry.id   b3ccca4e3446bed8c843f4591294f037
#
_cell.length_a   1.000
_cell.length_b   1.000
_cell.length_c   1.000
_cell.angle_alpha   90.00
_cell.angle_beta   90.00
_cell.angle_gamma   90.00
#
_symmetry.space_group_name_H-M   'P 1'
#
loop_
_entity.id
_entity.type
_entity.pdbx_description
1 polymer ?
#
loop_
_entity_poly.entity_id
_entity_poly.type
_entity_poly.pdbx_seq_one_letter_code
_entity_poly.pdbx_strand_id
1 'polypeptide(L)'
;MTTAINAFGYDLIRNVVLRDLLGEDHDSILYWIGKSLARKHRLELETVDELVQFFAAANWGTLTLLKETNRKKVFELTGEWMGKDDERCYQLEAGFLAQQYEFASESYAVTTIERKKRAVI
;
A
#
# COMPACT_ATOMS: atom_id res chain seq x y z
N MET A 1 -5.39 20.19 14.50
CA MET A 1 -4.27 19.39 14.02
C MET A 1 -4.06 19.65 12.55
N THR A 2 -2.84 19.88 12.17
CA THR A 2 -2.54 20.12 10.78
C THR A 2 -2.04 18.85 10.11
N THR A 3 -2.75 18.40 9.11
CA THR A 3 -2.36 17.21 8.36
C THR A 3 -1.06 17.44 7.59
N ALA A 4 -0.77 18.70 7.21
CA ALA A 4 0.44 19.04 6.47
C ALA A 4 1.72 18.73 7.27
N ILE A 5 1.74 19.03 8.57
CA ILE A 5 2.91 18.73 9.42
C ILE A 5 3.06 17.23 9.57
N ASN A 6 1.96 16.52 9.78
CA ASN A 6 1.98 15.07 9.92
C ASN A 6 2.41 14.39 8.62
N ALA A 7 1.96 14.91 7.48
CA ALA A 7 2.33 14.36 6.18
C ALA A 7 3.83 14.52 5.93
N PHE A 8 4.40 15.67 6.24
CA PHE A 8 5.83 15.90 6.06
C PHE A 8 6.66 14.96 6.94
N GLY A 9 6.28 14.82 8.20
CA GLY A 9 6.97 13.90 9.12
C GLY A 9 6.88 12.45 8.64
N TYR A 10 5.71 12.06 8.17
CA TYR A 10 5.53 10.73 7.62
C TYR A 10 6.42 10.49 6.39
N ASP A 11 6.48 11.46 5.50
CA ASP A 11 7.30 11.35 4.29
C ASP A 11 8.79 11.27 4.62
N LEU A 12 9.25 12.02 5.63
CA LEU A 12 10.64 11.93 6.08
C LEU A 12 10.97 10.52 6.56
N ILE A 13 10.12 9.95 7.39
CA ILE A 13 10.34 8.60 7.90
C ILE A 13 10.31 7.59 6.77
N ARG A 14 9.31 7.67 5.92
CA ARG A 14 9.08 6.67 4.89
C ARG A 14 10.09 6.74 3.75
N ASN A 15 10.38 7.94 3.26
CA ASN A 15 11.17 8.11 2.05
C ASN A 15 12.67 8.30 2.32
N VAL A 16 13.04 8.72 3.52
CA VAL A 16 14.42 8.99 3.87
C VAL A 16 14.94 8.04 4.94
N VAL A 17 14.29 8.04 6.10
CA VAL A 17 14.79 7.26 7.26
C VAL A 17 14.74 5.76 6.98
N LEU A 18 13.60 5.26 6.53
CA LEU A 18 13.47 3.83 6.25
C LEU A 18 14.36 3.40 5.10
N ARG A 19 14.51 4.22 4.09
CA ARG A 19 15.37 3.90 2.95
C ARG A 19 16.82 3.80 3.39
N ASP A 20 17.29 4.73 4.20
CA ASP A 20 18.66 4.69 4.73
C ASP A 20 18.88 3.51 5.65
N LEU A 21 17.89 3.22 6.49
CA LEU A 21 17.98 2.15 7.47
C LEU A 21 17.97 0.76 6.81
N LEU A 22 17.13 0.55 5.81
CA LEU A 22 16.95 -0.75 5.17
C LEU A 22 17.91 -1.01 4.02
N GLY A 23 18.48 0.04 3.41
CA GLY A 23 19.50 -0.10 2.38
C GLY A 23 18.99 -0.70 1.08
N GLU A 24 19.82 -1.52 0.44
CA GLU A 24 19.53 -2.08 -0.86
C GLU A 24 18.27 -2.94 -0.92
N ASP A 25 17.93 -3.58 0.17
CA ASP A 25 16.77 -4.47 0.24
C ASP A 25 15.49 -3.75 0.67
N HIS A 26 15.52 -2.42 0.70
CA HIS A 26 14.41 -1.59 1.16
C HIS A 26 13.07 -2.01 0.54
N ASP A 27 13.00 -2.17 -0.77
CA ASP A 27 11.74 -2.46 -1.45
C ASP A 27 11.19 -3.83 -1.07
N SER A 28 12.06 -4.84 -1.04
CA SER A 28 11.66 -6.20 -0.66
C SER A 28 11.21 -6.26 0.79
N ILE A 29 11.93 -5.57 1.65
CA ILE A 29 11.60 -5.56 3.08
C ILE A 29 10.28 -4.85 3.31
N LEU A 30 10.02 -3.75 2.61
CA LEU A 30 8.74 -3.04 2.73
C LEU A 30 7.56 -3.93 2.32
N TYR A 31 7.73 -4.74 1.29
CA TYR A 31 6.68 -5.67 0.88
C TYR A 31 6.35 -6.65 2.01
N TRP A 32 7.38 -7.24 2.62
CA TRP A 32 7.19 -8.17 3.74
C TRP A 32 6.59 -7.47 4.97
N ILE A 33 7.03 -6.23 5.23
CA ILE A 33 6.47 -5.43 6.32
C ILE A 33 4.99 -5.15 6.07
N GLY A 34 4.62 -4.86 4.83
CA GLY A 34 3.23 -4.67 4.45
C GLY A 34 2.38 -5.90 4.75
N LYS A 35 2.89 -7.08 4.42
CA LYS A 35 2.21 -8.33 4.75
C LYS A 35 2.07 -8.51 6.26
N SER A 36 3.13 -8.21 7.00
CA SER A 36 3.10 -8.29 8.47
C SER A 36 2.06 -7.34 9.06
N LEU A 37 2.00 -6.13 8.52
CA LEU A 37 1.05 -5.12 8.97
C LEU A 37 -0.39 -5.58 8.74
N ALA A 38 -0.65 -6.22 7.61
CA ALA A 38 -1.97 -6.76 7.30
C ALA A 38 -2.37 -7.86 8.27
N ARG A 39 -1.41 -8.67 8.73
CA ARG A 39 -1.70 -9.70 9.75
C ARG A 39 -2.11 -9.07 11.08
N LYS A 40 -1.58 -7.91 11.40
CA LYS A 40 -1.91 -7.18 12.63
C LYS A 40 -3.19 -6.37 12.49
N HIS A 41 -3.60 -6.06 11.27
CA HIS A 41 -4.76 -5.24 10.96
C HIS A 41 -5.61 -5.91 9.90
N ARG A 42 -6.01 -7.14 10.18
CA ARG A 42 -6.84 -7.90 9.26
C ARG A 42 -8.20 -7.22 9.10
N LEU A 43 -8.57 -6.93 7.86
CA LEU A 43 -9.82 -6.27 7.53
C LEU A 43 -10.85 -7.27 7.03
N GLU A 44 -12.12 -6.93 7.17
CA GLU A 44 -13.18 -7.72 6.57
C GLU A 44 -13.44 -7.16 5.18
N LEU A 45 -13.27 -7.99 4.17
CA LEU A 45 -13.35 -7.54 2.79
C LEU A 45 -14.67 -7.91 2.12
N GLU A 46 -15.79 -7.65 2.79
CA GLU A 46 -17.09 -7.79 2.17
C GLU A 46 -17.24 -6.77 1.04
N THR A 47 -16.66 -5.58 1.26
CA THR A 47 -16.55 -4.54 0.25
C THR A 47 -15.14 -3.97 0.31
N VAL A 48 -14.76 -3.18 -0.70
CA VAL A 48 -13.45 -2.52 -0.68
C VAL A 48 -13.41 -1.30 0.24
N ASP A 49 -14.56 -0.91 0.81
CA ASP A 49 -14.64 0.30 1.62
C ASP A 49 -13.68 0.31 2.80
N GLU A 50 -13.50 -0.83 3.46
CA GLU A 50 -12.56 -0.91 4.58
C GLU A 50 -11.12 -0.70 4.16
N LEU A 51 -10.73 -1.23 2.99
CA LEU A 51 -9.41 -0.98 2.43
C LEU A 51 -9.23 0.49 2.10
N VAL A 52 -10.22 1.09 1.45
CA VAL A 52 -10.18 2.51 1.07
C VAL A 52 -10.01 3.39 2.32
N GLN A 53 -10.78 3.09 3.37
CA GLN A 53 -10.70 3.84 4.61
C GLN A 53 -9.36 3.65 5.31
N PHE A 54 -8.84 2.44 5.32
CA PHE A 54 -7.54 2.17 5.93
C PHE A 54 -6.42 2.94 5.22
N PHE A 55 -6.41 2.90 3.89
CA PHE A 55 -5.40 3.61 3.11
C PHE A 55 -5.47 5.11 3.36
N ALA A 56 -6.67 5.67 3.42
CA ALA A 56 -6.84 7.09 3.70
C ALA A 56 -6.33 7.45 5.09
N ALA A 57 -6.71 6.66 6.10
CA ALA A 57 -6.31 6.91 7.48
C ALA A 57 -4.79 6.76 7.67
N ALA A 58 -4.17 5.84 6.94
CA ALA A 58 -2.73 5.61 7.03
C ALA A 58 -1.91 6.62 6.22
N ASN A 59 -2.55 7.56 5.56
CA ASN A 59 -1.90 8.51 4.65
C ASN A 59 -1.21 7.80 3.49
N TRP A 60 -1.81 6.72 3.02
CA TRP A 60 -1.31 5.95 1.88
C TRP A 60 -1.92 6.41 0.56
N GLY A 61 -2.99 7.17 0.61
CA GLY A 61 -3.62 7.73 -0.55
C GLY A 61 -5.04 7.25 -0.77
N THR A 62 -5.58 7.58 -1.93
CA THR A 62 -6.92 7.17 -2.33
C THR A 62 -6.83 5.91 -3.17
N LEU A 63 -7.40 4.83 -2.66
CA LEU A 63 -7.42 3.54 -3.34
C LEU A 63 -8.74 3.36 -4.07
N THR A 64 -8.67 2.95 -5.32
CA THR A 64 -9.85 2.72 -6.16
C THR A 64 -9.72 1.36 -6.85
N LEU A 65 -10.75 0.54 -6.74
CA LEU A 65 -10.80 -0.74 -7.45
C LEU A 65 -11.29 -0.46 -8.87
N LEU A 66 -10.45 -0.75 -9.86
CA LEU A 66 -10.77 -0.50 -11.27
C LEU A 66 -11.39 -1.70 -11.96
N LYS A 67 -10.89 -2.90 -11.67
CA LYS A 67 -11.36 -4.13 -12.29
C LYS A 67 -11.29 -5.27 -11.29
N GLU A 68 -12.23 -6.18 -11.40
CA GLU A 68 -12.25 -7.37 -10.56
C GLU A 68 -12.71 -8.57 -11.35
N THR A 69 -11.92 -9.64 -11.30
CA THR A 69 -12.31 -10.96 -11.79
C THR A 69 -12.04 -11.95 -10.67
N ASN A 70 -12.38 -13.23 -10.87
CA ASN A 70 -12.15 -14.25 -9.86
C ASN A 70 -10.66 -14.42 -9.50
N ARG A 71 -9.76 -14.05 -10.41
CA ARG A 71 -8.32 -14.28 -10.22
C ARG A 71 -7.50 -13.00 -10.15
N LYS A 72 -8.10 -11.87 -10.48
CA LYS A 72 -7.32 -10.64 -10.65
C LYS A 72 -8.11 -9.44 -10.19
N LYS A 73 -7.45 -8.57 -9.45
CA LYS A 73 -8.00 -7.29 -9.05
C LYS A 73 -7.00 -6.20 -9.41
N VAL A 74 -7.50 -5.15 -10.04
CA VAL A 74 -6.67 -4.01 -10.44
C VAL A 74 -7.11 -2.80 -9.64
N PHE A 75 -6.18 -2.23 -8.91
CA PHE A 75 -6.40 -1.04 -8.11
C PHE A 75 -5.62 0.13 -8.65
N GLU A 76 -6.13 1.31 -8.42
CA GLU A 76 -5.41 2.55 -8.66
C GLU A 76 -5.20 3.25 -7.33
N LEU A 77 -3.99 3.71 -7.08
CA LEU A 77 -3.65 4.48 -5.89
C LEU A 77 -3.20 5.86 -6.31
N THR A 78 -3.81 6.88 -5.72
CA THR A 78 -3.46 8.28 -6.00
C THR A 78 -3.24 9.04 -4.71
N GLY A 79 -2.42 10.08 -4.77
CA GLY A 79 -2.16 10.93 -3.62
C GLY A 79 -1.51 12.24 -4.07
N GLU A 80 -1.59 13.26 -3.23
CA GLU A 80 -1.07 14.59 -3.54
C GLU A 80 0.44 14.61 -3.80
N TRP A 81 1.16 13.68 -3.18
CA TRP A 81 2.62 13.56 -3.35
C TRP A 81 3.02 12.93 -4.68
N MET A 82 2.08 12.35 -5.40
CA MET A 82 2.38 11.68 -6.66
C MET A 82 2.56 12.68 -7.77
N GLY A 83 3.77 12.78 -8.26
CA GLY A 83 4.11 13.67 -9.34
C GLY A 83 5.49 13.34 -9.82
N LYS A 84 6.12 14.34 -10.46
CA LYS A 84 7.43 14.18 -11.07
C LYS A 84 8.51 13.76 -10.08
N ASP A 85 8.41 14.25 -8.85
CA ASP A 85 9.42 14.03 -7.82
C ASP A 85 9.00 13.03 -6.76
N ASP A 86 8.02 12.20 -7.07
CA ASP A 86 7.55 11.19 -6.15
C ASP A 86 8.62 10.12 -5.95
N GLU A 87 9.16 10.04 -4.74
CA GLU A 87 10.18 9.08 -4.36
C GLU A 87 9.64 7.93 -3.50
N ARG A 88 8.34 7.95 -3.22
CA ARG A 88 7.74 6.95 -2.34
C ARG A 88 7.76 5.56 -3.00
N CYS A 89 8.19 4.57 -2.23
CA CYS A 89 8.11 3.17 -2.64
C CYS A 89 6.76 2.61 -2.21
N TYR A 90 6.04 2.00 -3.13
CA TYR A 90 4.68 1.50 -2.88
C TYR A 90 4.63 0.01 -2.55
N GLN A 91 5.77 -0.60 -2.27
CA GLN A 91 5.81 -2.02 -1.91
C GLN A 91 5.13 -2.31 -0.57
N LEU A 92 5.14 -1.33 0.34
CA LEU A 92 4.43 -1.47 1.61
C LEU A 92 2.93 -1.71 1.38
N GLU A 93 2.33 -0.88 0.56
CA GLU A 93 0.92 -0.99 0.19
C GLU A 93 0.65 -2.29 -0.57
N ALA A 94 1.56 -2.65 -1.48
CA ALA A 94 1.43 -3.87 -2.26
C ALA A 94 1.41 -5.11 -1.37
N GLY A 95 2.32 -5.20 -0.41
CA GLY A 95 2.36 -6.30 0.53
C GLY A 95 1.11 -6.38 1.39
N PHE A 96 0.63 -5.23 1.84
CA PHE A 96 -0.59 -5.15 2.64
C PHE A 96 -1.80 -5.68 1.86
N LEU A 97 -1.95 -5.26 0.62
CA LEU A 97 -3.04 -5.74 -0.25
C LEU A 97 -2.96 -7.25 -0.46
N ALA A 98 -1.76 -7.74 -0.77
CA ALA A 98 -1.57 -9.17 -1.03
C ALA A 98 -2.03 -10.01 0.17
N GLN A 99 -1.61 -9.63 1.37
CA GLN A 99 -1.95 -10.41 2.57
C GLN A 99 -3.44 -10.33 2.90
N GLN A 100 -4.07 -9.17 2.72
CA GLN A 100 -5.50 -9.05 2.97
C GLN A 100 -6.29 -9.98 2.05
N TYR A 101 -5.91 -10.04 0.78
CA TYR A 101 -6.61 -10.91 -0.16
C TYR A 101 -6.25 -12.39 0.01
N GLU A 102 -5.07 -12.72 0.55
CA GLU A 102 -4.78 -14.09 0.95
C GLU A 102 -5.75 -14.55 2.04
N PHE A 103 -6.00 -13.70 3.03
CA PHE A 103 -6.96 -14.03 4.09
C PHE A 103 -8.37 -14.21 3.52
N ALA A 104 -8.78 -13.31 2.64
CA ALA A 104 -10.14 -13.30 2.10
C ALA A 104 -10.41 -14.50 1.20
N SER A 105 -9.45 -14.89 0.39
CA SER A 105 -9.59 -15.97 -0.58
C SER A 105 -9.14 -17.33 -0.08
N GLU A 106 -8.45 -17.35 1.05
CA GLU A 106 -7.82 -18.55 1.61
C GLU A 106 -6.84 -19.19 0.64
N SER A 107 -6.27 -18.41 -0.26
CA SER A 107 -5.28 -18.88 -1.21
C SER A 107 -4.18 -17.85 -1.36
N TYR A 108 -3.06 -18.27 -1.92
CA TYR A 108 -1.89 -17.41 -2.09
C TYR A 108 -2.21 -16.23 -3.01
N ALA A 109 -1.74 -15.05 -2.64
CA ALA A 109 -1.92 -13.84 -3.42
C ALA A 109 -0.63 -13.04 -3.48
N VAL A 110 -0.37 -12.43 -4.64
CA VAL A 110 0.79 -11.58 -4.86
C VAL A 110 0.31 -10.29 -5.52
N THR A 111 0.88 -9.18 -5.10
CA THR A 111 0.62 -7.89 -5.73
C THR A 111 1.83 -7.45 -6.52
N THR A 112 1.62 -7.08 -7.77
CA THR A 112 2.66 -6.47 -8.60
C THR A 112 2.27 -5.04 -8.93
N ILE A 113 3.26 -4.18 -9.05
CA ILE A 113 3.05 -2.76 -9.38
C ILE A 113 3.39 -2.56 -10.84
N GLU A 114 2.37 -2.25 -11.66
CA GLU A 114 2.59 -2.01 -13.08
C GLU A 114 3.14 -0.61 -13.34
N ARG A 115 2.72 0.35 -12.54
CA ARG A 115 3.24 1.73 -12.55
C ARG A 115 3.07 2.27 -11.13
N LYS A 116 3.68 3.44 -10.87
CA LYS A 116 3.60 4.03 -9.54
C LYS A 116 2.19 4.24 -9.00
N LYS A 117 1.18 4.31 -9.86
CA LYS A 117 -0.19 4.55 -9.44
C LYS A 117 -1.09 3.32 -9.50
N ARG A 118 -0.62 2.22 -10.07
CA ARG A 118 -1.49 1.07 -10.33
C ARG A 118 -0.86 -0.23 -9.84
N ALA A 119 -1.67 -1.02 -9.17
CA ALA A 119 -1.27 -2.34 -8.69
C ALA A 119 -2.24 -3.39 -9.19
N VAL A 120 -1.72 -4.61 -9.43
CA VAL A 120 -2.51 -5.77 -9.87
C VAL A 120 -2.31 -6.90 -8.88
N ILE A 121 -3.42 -7.49 -8.47
CA ILE A 121 -3.41 -8.64 -7.58
C ILE A 121 -4.05 -9.83 -8.27
#